data_98a9429602ac5337181d5f43251774cd
#
_entry.id   98a9429602ac5337181d5f43251774cd
#
_cell.length_a   1.000
_cell.length_b   1.000
_cell.length_c   1.000
_cell.angle_alpha   90.00
_cell.angle_beta   90.00
_cell.angle_gamma   90.00
#
_symmetry.space_group_name_H-M   'P 1'
#
loop_
_entity.id
_entity.type
_entity.pdbx_description
1 polymer ?
#
loop_
_entity_poly.entity_id
_entity_poly.type
_entity_poly.pdbx_seq_one_letter_code
_entity_poly.pdbx_strand_id
1 'polypeptide(L)'
;MKSTYNESTKIEMSDSMRSALALSKYIIGLCTVEKNPISNLQLQKILYYIQREFLRKGTEAFPEEIQAWQFGPVVPVVYKNYCAFGSRSISMQYTIDVDDYLPGEI
;
A
#
# COMPACT_ATOMS: atom_id res chain seq x y z
N MET A 1 13.18 -12.85 -11.23
CA MET A 1 13.89 -12.50 -11.05
C MET A 1 14.24 -12.12 -11.00
N LYS A 2 13.86 -12.41 -11.45
CA LYS A 2 14.47 -12.09 -11.42
C LYS A 2 14.88 -11.58 -11.05
N SER A 3 14.75 -11.88 -11.36
CA SER A 3 15.41 -11.37 -10.96
C SER A 3 15.60 -10.79 -10.70
N THR A 4 15.38 -11.02 -10.93
CA THR A 4 15.76 -10.43 -10.60
C THR A 4 15.59 -9.73 -10.27
N TYR A 5 15.36 -9.91 -10.23
CA TYR A 5 15.46 -9.23 -9.78
C TYR A 5 15.74 -8.74 -9.82
N ASN A 6 15.70 -8.82 -10.17
CA ASN A 6 16.24 -8.17 -10.19
C ASN A 6 16.37 -7.50 -10.00
N GLU A 7 16.35 -7.66 -10.12
CA GLU A 7 16.52 -6.97 -9.93
C GLU A 7 16.25 -6.16 -10.03
N SER A 8 16.10 -6.18 -10.21
CA SER A 8 15.72 -5.42 -10.28
C SER A 8 14.94 -5.16 -10.56
N THR A 9 14.58 -5.68 -10.74
CA THR A 9 13.86 -5.37 -10.88
C THR A 9 13.01 -5.17 -10.87
N LYS A 10 12.88 -5.75 -11.00
CA LYS A 10 12.10 -5.39 -10.74
C LYS A 10 11.26 -4.94 -9.85
N ILE A 11 11.35 -5.18 -9.44
CA ILE A 11 10.75 -4.36 -8.46
C ILE A 11 10.69 -2.95 -8.81
N GLU A 12 10.82 -2.79 -9.95
CA GLU A 12 10.55 -1.51 -10.48
C GLU A 12 9.08 -1.37 -10.51
N MET A 13 8.54 -0.76 -9.50
CA MET A 13 7.17 -0.40 -9.57
C MET A 13 7.01 0.72 -10.57
N SER A 14 5.94 0.67 -11.35
CA SER A 14 5.63 1.77 -12.24
C SER A 14 5.38 3.03 -11.41
N ASP A 15 5.41 4.18 -12.04
CA ASP A 15 5.15 5.41 -11.32
C ASP A 15 3.80 5.41 -10.64
N SER A 16 2.80 4.77 -11.26
CA SER A 16 1.47 4.71 -10.66
C SER A 16 1.46 3.88 -9.38
N MET A 17 2.42 2.96 -9.22
CA MET A 17 2.52 2.14 -8.02
C MET A 17 3.30 2.82 -6.90
N ARG A 18 3.92 3.96 -7.19
CA ARG A 18 4.74 4.62 -6.20
C ARG A 18 3.98 5.58 -5.31
N SER A 19 2.71 5.84 -5.60
CA SER A 19 1.93 6.70 -4.73
C SER A 19 1.34 5.87 -3.60
N ALA A 20 1.15 6.54 -2.47
CA ALA A 20 0.51 5.88 -1.33
C ALA A 20 -0.89 5.42 -1.69
N LEU A 21 -1.60 6.20 -2.50
CA LEU A 21 -2.97 5.83 -2.86
C LEU A 21 -2.99 4.60 -3.76
N ALA A 22 -2.08 4.53 -4.73
CA ALA A 22 -2.01 3.35 -5.61
C ALA A 22 -1.68 2.10 -4.81
N LEU A 23 -0.72 2.21 -3.90
CA LEU A 23 -0.37 1.10 -3.02
C LEU A 23 -1.56 0.70 -2.16
N SER A 24 -2.31 1.68 -1.66
CA SER A 24 -3.49 1.42 -0.84
C SER A 24 -4.53 0.63 -1.60
N LYS A 25 -4.76 0.97 -2.86
CA LYS A 25 -5.74 0.25 -3.68
C LYS A 25 -5.33 -1.21 -3.84
N TYR A 26 -4.06 -1.46 -4.03
CA TYR A 26 -3.57 -2.82 -4.12
C TYR A 26 -3.78 -3.57 -2.81
N ILE A 27 -3.44 -2.94 -1.69
CA ILE A 27 -3.60 -3.56 -0.37
C ILE A 27 -5.05 -3.88 -0.10
N ILE A 28 -5.94 -2.92 -0.34
CA ILE A 28 -7.38 -3.12 -0.11
C ILE A 28 -7.89 -4.27 -0.98
N GLY A 29 -7.52 -4.27 -2.25
CA GLY A 29 -7.96 -5.32 -3.15
C GLY A 29 -7.47 -6.68 -2.74
N LEU A 30 -6.20 -6.77 -2.34
CA LEU A 30 -5.62 -8.03 -1.90
C LEU A 30 -6.33 -8.54 -0.66
N CYS A 31 -6.56 -7.68 0.33
CA CYS A 31 -7.26 -8.07 1.54
C CYS A 31 -8.68 -8.53 1.24
N THR A 32 -9.35 -7.89 0.29
CA THR A 32 -10.68 -8.28 -0.10
C THR A 32 -10.69 -9.66 -0.75
N VAL A 33 -9.72 -9.91 -1.63
CA VAL A 33 -9.61 -11.21 -2.29
C VAL A 33 -9.38 -12.30 -1.25
N GLU A 34 -8.63 -12.00 -0.21
CA GLU A 34 -8.35 -12.97 0.84
C GLU A 34 -9.45 -13.03 1.90
N LYS A 35 -10.56 -12.33 1.65
CA LYS A 35 -11.72 -12.32 2.53
C LYS A 35 -11.39 -11.78 3.92
N ASN A 36 -10.51 -10.82 3.94
CA ASN A 36 -10.09 -10.17 5.18
C ASN A 36 -10.04 -8.66 4.97
N PRO A 37 -11.19 -8.03 4.72
CA PRO A 37 -11.21 -6.59 4.46
C PRO A 37 -10.76 -5.80 5.67
N ILE A 38 -10.20 -4.62 5.41
CA ILE A 38 -9.59 -3.81 6.45
C ILE A 38 -10.26 -2.44 6.52
N SER A 39 -10.15 -1.83 7.69
CA SER A 39 -10.64 -0.47 7.91
C SER A 39 -9.57 0.54 7.49
N ASN A 40 -9.99 1.82 7.46
CA ASN A 40 -9.06 2.90 7.14
C ASN A 40 -7.89 2.95 8.12
N LEU A 41 -8.15 2.81 9.42
CA LEU A 41 -7.06 2.85 10.39
C LEU A 41 -6.12 1.67 10.26
N GLN A 42 -6.64 0.49 9.93
CA GLN A 42 -5.77 -0.65 9.69
C GLN A 42 -4.90 -0.41 8.45
N LEU A 43 -5.48 0.19 7.41
CA LEU A 43 -4.74 0.54 6.21
C LEU A 43 -3.58 1.48 6.55
N GLN A 44 -3.85 2.50 7.39
CA GLN A 44 -2.81 3.45 7.75
C GLN A 44 -1.65 2.76 8.46
N LYS A 45 -1.95 1.80 9.33
CA LYS A 45 -0.90 1.06 10.02
C LYS A 45 -0.07 0.23 9.05
N ILE A 46 -0.72 -0.39 8.09
CA ILE A 46 -0.01 -1.19 7.08
C ILE A 46 0.92 -0.29 6.28
N LEU A 47 0.42 0.87 5.84
CA LEU A 47 1.24 1.83 5.09
C LEU A 47 2.44 2.28 5.90
N TYR A 48 2.24 2.55 7.19
CA TYR A 48 3.32 2.95 8.06
C TYR A 48 4.41 1.88 8.12
N TYR A 49 4.02 0.63 8.32
CA TYR A 49 5.00 -0.46 8.41
C TYR A 49 5.75 -0.66 7.10
N ILE A 50 5.04 -0.56 5.97
CA ILE A 50 5.68 -0.70 4.68
C ILE A 50 6.71 0.42 4.47
N GLN A 51 6.32 1.66 4.74
CA GLN A 51 7.23 2.79 4.57
C GLN A 51 8.44 2.65 5.48
N ARG A 52 8.20 2.24 6.72
CA ARG A 52 9.28 2.05 7.68
C ARG A 52 10.30 1.03 7.18
N GLU A 53 9.82 -0.09 6.64
CA GLU A 53 10.73 -1.12 6.13
C GLU A 53 11.52 -0.63 4.94
N PHE A 54 10.88 0.13 4.06
CA PHE A 54 11.59 0.70 2.91
C PHE A 54 12.64 1.70 3.35
N LEU A 55 12.30 2.56 4.32
CA LEU A 55 13.26 3.56 4.81
C LEU A 55 14.46 2.90 5.48
N ARG A 56 14.24 1.78 6.16
CA ARG A 56 15.35 1.04 6.77
C ARG A 56 16.32 0.50 5.72
N LYS A 57 15.85 0.34 4.50
CA LYS A 57 16.68 -0.12 3.39
C LYS A 57 17.21 1.03 2.55
N GLY A 58 16.97 2.26 2.98
CA GLY A 58 17.51 3.42 2.31
C GLY A 58 16.68 3.95 1.16
N THR A 59 15.42 3.56 1.08
CA THR A 59 14.53 4.04 0.04
C THR A 59 13.16 4.32 0.64
N GLU A 60 12.19 4.73 -0.18
CA GLU A 60 10.84 4.95 0.30
C GLU A 60 9.85 4.18 -0.58
N ALA A 61 8.78 3.72 0.03
CA ALA A 61 7.73 3.00 -0.70
C ALA A 61 6.83 3.98 -1.45
N PHE A 62 6.65 5.17 -0.91
CA PHE A 62 5.85 6.22 -1.54
C PHE A 62 6.38 7.57 -1.07
N PRO A 63 6.19 8.63 -1.87
CA PRO A 63 6.73 9.94 -1.52
C PRO A 63 5.87 10.74 -0.55
N GLU A 64 4.60 10.36 -0.37
CA GLU A 64 3.71 11.13 0.47
C GLU A 64 4.15 11.05 1.93
N GLU A 65 3.93 12.14 2.64
CA GLU A 65 4.36 12.24 4.02
C GLU A 65 3.44 11.48 4.95
N ILE A 66 4.01 10.96 6.04
CA ILE A 66 3.25 10.36 7.13
C ILE A 66 3.21 11.38 8.25
N GLN A 67 2.02 11.62 8.80
CA GLN A 67 1.86 12.56 9.91
C GLN A 67 1.43 11.81 11.16
N ALA A 68 1.84 12.34 12.31
CA ALA A 68 1.45 11.76 13.60
C ALA A 68 0.14 12.38 14.03
N TRP A 69 -0.92 11.60 14.00
CA TRP A 69 -2.25 12.02 14.42
C TRP A 69 -2.60 11.35 15.73
N GLN A 70 -3.73 11.75 16.30
CA GLN A 70 -4.18 11.23 17.58
C GLN A 70 -4.26 9.71 17.59
N PHE A 71 -4.63 9.10 16.48
CA PHE A 71 -4.81 7.64 16.40
C PHE A 71 -3.57 6.91 15.93
N GLY A 72 -2.46 7.63 15.75
CA GLY A 72 -1.24 7.04 15.25
C GLY A 72 -0.82 7.66 13.93
N PRO A 73 0.19 7.09 13.29
CA PRO A 73 0.67 7.65 12.03
C PRO A 73 -0.33 7.43 10.91
N VAL A 74 -0.53 8.46 10.09
CA VAL A 74 -1.43 8.38 8.94
C VAL A 74 -0.79 9.05 7.73
N VAL A 75 -1.20 8.59 6.55
CA VAL A 75 -0.91 9.25 5.28
C VAL A 75 -2.18 10.06 4.95
N PRO A 76 -2.17 11.39 5.12
CA PRO A 76 -3.41 12.16 5.05
C PRO A 76 -4.18 12.01 3.75
N VAL A 77 -3.48 11.96 2.62
CA VAL A 77 -4.18 11.86 1.33
C VAL A 77 -4.95 10.54 1.24
N VAL A 78 -4.39 9.47 1.79
CA VAL A 78 -5.06 8.18 1.79
C VAL A 78 -6.20 8.18 2.80
N TYR A 79 -5.93 8.70 4.01
CA TYR A 79 -6.94 8.72 5.05
C TYR A 79 -8.20 9.45 4.57
N LYS A 80 -8.03 10.59 3.92
CA LYS A 80 -9.15 11.37 3.43
C LYS A 80 -9.93 10.65 2.35
N ASN A 81 -9.22 9.86 1.55
CA ASN A 81 -9.86 9.14 0.45
C ASN A 81 -10.85 8.08 0.95
N TYR A 82 -10.62 7.55 2.15
CA TYR A 82 -11.45 6.47 2.67
C TYR A 82 -12.20 6.85 3.95
N CYS A 83 -12.19 8.12 4.31
CA CYS A 83 -12.77 8.53 5.59
C CYS A 83 -14.29 8.32 5.65
N ALA A 84 -14.95 8.26 4.51
CA ALA A 84 -16.41 8.06 4.49
C ALA A 84 -16.81 6.71 5.06
N PHE A 85 -15.90 5.74 5.10
CA PHE A 85 -16.21 4.43 5.66
C PHE A 85 -16.19 4.44 7.19
N GLY A 86 -15.64 5.49 7.81
CA GLY A 86 -15.53 5.54 9.27
C GLY A 86 -14.68 4.40 9.77
N SER A 87 -15.19 3.70 10.78
CA SER A 87 -14.47 2.55 11.36
C SER A 87 -14.80 1.24 10.67
N ARG A 88 -15.68 1.27 9.68
CA ARG A 88 -16.06 0.06 8.97
C ARG A 88 -14.97 -0.37 8.00
N SER A 89 -15.03 -1.63 7.59
CA SER A 89 -14.14 -2.11 6.55
C SER A 89 -14.41 -1.37 5.25
N ILE A 90 -13.34 -1.14 4.50
CA ILE A 90 -13.45 -0.48 3.22
C ILE A 90 -14.03 -1.48 2.22
N SER A 91 -15.19 -1.13 1.67
CA SER A 91 -15.92 -2.05 0.80
C SER A 91 -15.70 -1.79 -0.68
N MET A 92 -14.70 -0.97 -1.01
CA MET A 92 -14.35 -0.75 -2.41
C MET A 92 -13.79 -2.03 -3.01
N GLN A 93 -14.17 -2.30 -4.25
CA GLN A 93 -13.63 -3.46 -4.95
C GLN A 93 -12.73 -2.97 -6.08
N TYR A 94 -11.47 -3.32 -5.97
CA TYR A 94 -10.48 -2.95 -6.98
C TYR A 94 -10.08 -4.19 -7.74
N THR A 95 -9.96 -4.04 -9.06
CA THR A 95 -9.41 -5.10 -9.88
C THR A 95 -7.92 -5.15 -9.66
N ILE A 96 -7.41 -6.32 -9.33
CA ILE A 96 -5.99 -6.52 -9.12
C ILE A 96 -5.49 -7.47 -10.16
N ASP A 97 -4.46 -7.06 -10.86
CA ASP A 97 -3.72 -7.98 -11.71
C ASP A 97 -2.50 -8.40 -10.90
N VAL A 98 -2.59 -9.56 -10.31
CA VAL A 98 -1.55 -10.05 -9.41
C VAL A 98 -0.22 -10.14 -10.14
N ASP A 99 -0.25 -10.50 -11.41
CA ASP A 99 0.99 -10.64 -12.17
C ASP A 99 1.73 -9.31 -12.32
N ASP A 100 0.99 -8.20 -12.30
CA ASP A 100 1.62 -6.89 -12.43
C ASP A 100 2.31 -6.45 -11.14
N TYR A 101 1.91 -7.02 -10.01
CA TYR A 101 2.39 -6.57 -8.71
C TYR A 101 3.38 -7.52 -8.06
N LEU A 102 3.38 -8.77 -8.47
CA LEU A 102 4.31 -9.70 -7.87
C LEU A 102 5.70 -9.45 -8.40
N PRO A 103 6.69 -9.52 -7.54
CA PRO A 103 8.06 -9.48 -8.01
C PRO A 103 8.23 -10.68 -8.90
N GLY A 104 8.74 -10.45 -9.92
CA GLY A 104 8.85 -11.49 -10.90
C GLY A 104 9.00 -12.82 -10.28
N GLU A 105 8.27 -13.17 -9.89
CA GLU A 105 8.20 -13.95 -9.38
C GLU A 105 8.86 -14.56 -9.28
N ILE A 106 8.63 -14.27 -8.80
CA ILE A 106 9.05 -14.44 -8.46
C ILE A 106 9.54 -14.79 -8.40
#